data_4eb5678a9883427451d6d7c32875a4d5
#
_entry.id   4eb5678a9883427451d6d7c32875a4d5
#
_cell.length_a   1.000
_cell.length_b   1.000
_cell.length_c   1.000
_cell.angle_alpha   90.00
_cell.angle_beta   90.00
_cell.angle_gamma   90.00
#
_symmetry.space_group_name_H-M   'P 1'
#
loop_
_entity.id
_entity.type
_entity.pdbx_description
1 polymer ?
#
loop_
_entity_poly.entity_id
_entity_poly.type
_entity_poly.pdbx_seq_one_letter_code
_entity_poly.pdbx_strand_id
1 'polypeptide(L)'
;EEIDRLLMHIWELGPVWFDYYFFDENCSYYLLEVLEVARPDLDLSSRFRWWAIPSDTVRAVVEQQGLLKRAVYRPSNAPLILHRLGLMSASELALVNGMSRGTVTTETPAFAVLAPASKARVLEVSHDYLNYLRATGRSPVGEPAALARELMLERSRLGAEMDAAQTRLES
;
A
#
# COMPACT_ATOMS: atom_id res chain seq x y z
N GLU A 1 25.84 16.53 4.19
CA GLU A 1 26.99 16.07 3.38
C GLU A 1 26.69 14.78 2.59
N GLU A 2 26.24 13.65 3.21
CA GLU A 2 25.84 12.41 2.48
C GLU A 2 24.66 12.68 1.53
N ILE A 3 23.63 13.36 2.03
CA ILE A 3 22.44 13.73 1.24
C ILE A 3 22.82 14.69 0.10
N ASP A 4 23.72 15.64 0.34
CA ASP A 4 24.14 16.59 -0.68
C ASP A 4 24.90 15.87 -1.80
N ARG A 5 25.82 14.95 -1.46
CA ARG A 5 26.51 14.08 -2.44
C ARG A 5 25.52 13.25 -3.24
N LEU A 6 24.54 12.64 -2.58
CA LEU A 6 23.48 11.87 -3.23
C LEU A 6 22.72 12.72 -4.26
N LEU A 7 22.26 13.91 -3.85
CA LEU A 7 21.49 14.81 -4.72
C LEU A 7 22.32 15.33 -5.89
N MET A 8 23.58 15.69 -5.65
CA MET A 8 24.48 16.13 -6.73
C MET A 8 24.72 14.99 -7.74
N HIS A 9 24.96 13.78 -7.27
CA HIS A 9 25.17 12.64 -8.16
C HIS A 9 23.91 12.28 -8.96
N ILE A 10 22.73 12.28 -8.36
CA ILE A 10 21.46 12.08 -9.08
C ILE A 10 21.25 13.17 -10.14
N TRP A 11 21.63 14.42 -9.85
CA TRP A 11 21.57 15.51 -10.82
C TRP A 11 22.52 15.28 -12.00
N GLU A 12 23.75 14.83 -11.75
CA GLU A 12 24.74 14.49 -12.78
C GLU A 12 24.29 13.34 -13.67
N LEU A 13 23.58 12.37 -13.11
CA LEU A 13 23.03 11.21 -13.84
C LEU A 13 21.83 11.56 -14.74
N GLY A 14 21.20 12.74 -14.55
CA GLY A 14 19.99 13.12 -15.30
C GLY A 14 20.09 12.99 -16.83
N PRO A 15 21.20 13.37 -17.49
CA PRO A 15 21.39 13.19 -18.94
C PRO A 15 22.03 11.86 -19.32
N VAL A 16 22.35 10.97 -18.40
CA VAL A 16 23.08 9.73 -18.63
C VAL A 16 22.13 8.59 -18.95
N TRP A 17 22.48 7.79 -19.93
CA TRP A 17 21.77 6.59 -20.31
C TRP A 17 22.58 5.38 -19.86
N PHE A 18 21.90 4.40 -19.24
CA PHE A 18 22.50 3.14 -18.83
C PHE A 18 21.90 2.00 -19.64
N ASP A 19 22.73 1.02 -20.00
CA ASP A 19 22.21 -0.25 -20.50
C ASP A 19 21.45 -0.95 -19.36
N TYR A 20 20.32 -1.56 -19.69
CA TYR A 20 19.48 -2.25 -18.72
C TYR A 20 19.49 -3.74 -18.98
N TYR A 21 19.97 -4.50 -18.01
CA TYR A 21 19.94 -5.96 -18.04
C TYR A 21 19.07 -6.48 -16.91
N PHE A 22 18.01 -7.23 -17.25
CA PHE A 22 16.98 -7.62 -16.29
C PHE A 22 17.52 -8.35 -15.05
N PHE A 23 18.52 -9.20 -15.21
CA PHE A 23 19.09 -10.00 -14.13
C PHE A 23 20.39 -9.46 -13.54
N ASP A 24 21.00 -8.45 -14.11
CA ASP A 24 22.32 -7.97 -13.77
C ASP A 24 22.28 -6.48 -13.42
N GLU A 25 22.57 -5.61 -14.37
CA GLU A 25 22.61 -4.17 -14.19
C GLU A 25 21.20 -3.56 -14.30
N ASN A 26 20.34 -3.90 -13.37
CA ASN A 26 18.97 -3.40 -13.30
C ASN A 26 18.85 -2.19 -12.36
N CYS A 27 17.64 -1.60 -12.27
CA CYS A 27 17.39 -0.42 -11.44
C CYS A 27 17.75 -0.62 -9.96
N SER A 28 17.65 -1.84 -9.43
CA SER A 28 17.99 -2.10 -8.03
C SER A 28 19.51 -2.16 -7.80
N TYR A 29 20.28 -2.60 -8.80
CA TYR A 29 21.74 -2.55 -8.77
C TYR A 29 22.25 -1.11 -8.78
N TYR A 30 21.77 -0.28 -9.71
CA TYR A 30 22.17 1.13 -9.78
C TYR A 30 21.81 1.93 -8.53
N LEU A 31 20.74 1.56 -7.82
CA LEU A 31 20.44 2.17 -6.52
C LEU A 31 21.50 1.87 -5.45
N LEU A 32 22.18 0.72 -5.51
CA LEU A 32 23.29 0.43 -4.61
C LEU A 32 24.48 1.34 -4.90
N GLU A 33 24.83 1.51 -6.16
CA GLU A 33 25.93 2.39 -6.58
C GLU A 33 25.67 3.85 -6.18
N VAL A 34 24.43 4.34 -6.34
CA VAL A 34 24.02 5.67 -5.88
C VAL A 34 24.18 5.83 -4.35
N LEU A 35 23.87 4.78 -3.57
CA LEU A 35 24.10 4.79 -2.13
C LEU A 35 25.59 4.81 -1.77
N GLU A 36 26.43 4.10 -2.51
CA GLU A 36 27.90 4.07 -2.31
C GLU A 36 28.54 5.42 -2.63
N VAL A 37 28.05 6.16 -3.62
CA VAL A 37 28.48 7.54 -3.86
C VAL A 37 28.14 8.45 -2.70
N ALA A 38 26.95 8.31 -2.11
CA ALA A 38 26.54 9.09 -0.94
C ALA A 38 27.40 8.77 0.29
N ARG A 39 27.73 7.48 0.48
CA ARG A 39 28.52 6.96 1.60
C ARG A 39 29.63 6.03 1.08
N PRO A 40 30.86 6.55 0.83
CA PRO A 40 31.95 5.82 0.18
C PRO A 40 32.55 4.64 0.97
N ASP A 41 32.17 4.48 2.25
CA ASP A 41 32.56 3.34 3.08
C ASP A 41 31.67 2.12 2.88
N LEU A 42 30.60 2.24 2.08
CA LEU A 42 29.74 1.11 1.71
C LEU A 42 30.36 0.30 0.57
N ASP A 43 30.15 -1.00 0.62
CA ASP A 43 30.47 -1.95 -0.45
C ASP A 43 29.29 -2.91 -0.61
N LEU A 44 28.28 -2.47 -1.34
CA LEU A 44 27.02 -3.19 -1.55
C LEU A 44 26.97 -3.82 -2.95
N SER A 45 27.39 -3.08 -3.98
CA SER A 45 27.31 -3.49 -5.39
C SER A 45 28.23 -4.64 -5.71
N SER A 46 29.42 -4.72 -5.07
CA SER A 46 30.39 -5.80 -5.27
C SER A 46 29.88 -7.22 -4.95
N ARG A 47 28.80 -7.30 -4.17
CA ARG A 47 28.12 -8.56 -3.83
C ARG A 47 27.38 -9.18 -5.00
N PHE A 48 27.05 -8.37 -6.02
CA PHE A 48 26.19 -8.74 -7.16
C PHE A 48 26.98 -8.79 -8.47
N ARG A 49 27.85 -9.80 -8.60
CA ARG A 49 28.73 -9.94 -9.79
C ARG A 49 28.05 -10.60 -10.99
N TRP A 50 27.00 -11.38 -10.78
CA TRP A 50 26.39 -12.21 -11.81
C TRP A 50 24.90 -11.94 -11.99
N TRP A 51 24.22 -11.58 -10.94
CA TRP A 51 22.80 -11.19 -10.96
C TRP A 51 22.45 -10.34 -9.73
N ALA A 52 21.59 -9.39 -9.95
CA ALA A 52 21.05 -8.50 -8.93
C ALA A 52 19.52 -8.64 -8.84
N ILE A 53 19.05 -9.53 -7.96
CA ILE A 53 17.62 -9.69 -7.71
C ILE A 53 17.18 -8.59 -6.75
N PRO A 54 16.09 -7.82 -7.06
CA PRO A 54 15.66 -6.68 -6.22
C PRO A 54 15.45 -7.01 -4.74
N SER A 55 14.98 -8.20 -4.40
CA SER A 55 14.84 -8.63 -2.99
C SER A 55 16.19 -8.79 -2.28
N ASP A 56 17.22 -9.22 -3.00
CA ASP A 56 18.55 -9.45 -2.43
C ASP A 56 19.32 -8.12 -2.29
N THR A 57 19.13 -7.18 -3.22
CA THR A 57 19.69 -5.82 -3.09
C THR A 57 19.09 -5.08 -1.89
N VAL A 58 17.76 -5.18 -1.67
CA VAL A 58 17.12 -4.64 -0.46
C VAL A 58 17.67 -5.31 0.80
N ARG A 59 17.86 -6.63 0.78
CA ARG A 59 18.44 -7.36 1.92
C ARG A 59 19.86 -6.88 2.22
N ALA A 60 20.70 -6.68 1.22
CA ALA A 60 22.06 -6.18 1.40
C ALA A 60 22.07 -4.80 2.08
N VAL A 61 21.16 -3.91 1.71
CA VAL A 61 20.98 -2.60 2.37
C VAL A 61 20.51 -2.74 3.81
N VAL A 62 19.52 -3.61 4.06
CA VAL A 62 18.94 -3.81 5.40
C VAL A 62 19.95 -4.43 6.38
N GLU A 63 20.78 -5.36 5.90
CA GLU A 63 21.80 -6.01 6.69
C GLU A 63 23.02 -5.13 6.98
N GLN A 64 23.19 -4.04 6.21
CA GLN A 64 24.30 -3.12 6.39
C GLN A 64 24.14 -2.28 7.65
N GLN A 65 25.11 -2.35 8.54
CA GLN A 65 25.07 -1.63 9.81
C GLN A 65 24.97 -0.10 9.58
N GLY A 66 24.04 0.52 10.29
CA GLY A 66 23.86 1.98 10.27
C GLY A 66 23.06 2.54 9.08
N LEU A 67 22.61 1.72 8.12
CA LEU A 67 21.70 2.15 7.05
C LEU A 67 20.23 2.09 7.48
N LEU A 68 19.82 0.99 8.08
CA LEU A 68 18.43 0.84 8.52
C LEU A 68 18.22 1.48 9.90
N LYS A 69 17.43 2.55 9.94
CA LYS A 69 17.02 3.20 11.19
C LYS A 69 15.75 2.57 11.79
N ARG A 70 14.79 2.21 10.95
CA ARG A 70 13.49 1.64 11.36
C ARG A 70 12.87 0.83 10.24
N ALA A 71 12.34 -0.33 10.55
CA ALA A 71 11.48 -1.09 9.66
C ALA A 71 10.01 -0.91 10.08
N VAL A 72 9.14 -0.62 9.12
CA VAL A 72 7.69 -0.54 9.33
C VAL A 72 7.02 -1.57 8.43
N TYR A 73 6.37 -2.54 9.05
CA TYR A 73 5.59 -3.52 8.31
C TYR A 73 4.25 -2.91 7.87
N ARG A 74 3.99 -2.95 6.58
CA ARG A 74 2.66 -2.64 6.02
C ARG A 74 2.03 -3.91 5.49
N PRO A 75 0.93 -4.38 6.08
CA PRO A 75 0.22 -5.53 5.55
C PRO A 75 -0.33 -5.22 4.15
N SER A 76 -0.41 -6.23 3.28
CA SER A 76 -1.10 -6.08 2.01
C SER A 76 -2.61 -5.89 2.23
N ASN A 77 -3.31 -5.37 1.21
CA ASN A 77 -4.75 -5.06 1.34
C ASN A 77 -5.59 -6.28 1.72
N ALA A 78 -5.27 -7.48 1.24
CA ALA A 78 -6.08 -8.66 1.53
C ALA A 78 -6.11 -9.05 3.01
N PRO A 79 -4.97 -9.23 3.73
CA PRO A 79 -4.97 -9.44 5.18
C PRO A 79 -5.64 -8.31 5.96
N LEU A 80 -5.46 -7.06 5.54
CA LEU A 80 -6.07 -5.90 6.20
C LEU A 80 -7.59 -5.95 6.10
N ILE A 81 -8.13 -6.23 4.91
CA ILE A 81 -9.58 -6.38 4.68
C ILE A 81 -10.11 -7.55 5.50
N LEU A 82 -9.46 -8.72 5.48
CA LEU A 82 -9.89 -9.88 6.27
C LEU A 82 -9.90 -9.59 7.77
N HIS A 83 -8.88 -8.89 8.27
CA HIS A 83 -8.84 -8.47 9.66
C HIS A 83 -10.01 -7.54 10.01
N ARG A 84 -10.26 -6.51 9.19
CA ARG A 84 -11.39 -5.58 9.39
C ARG A 84 -12.74 -6.29 9.35
N LEU A 85 -12.93 -7.22 8.40
CA LEU A 85 -14.14 -8.05 8.34
C LEU A 85 -14.32 -8.91 9.60
N GLY A 86 -13.24 -9.46 10.14
CA GLY A 86 -13.28 -10.26 11.38
C GLY A 86 -13.71 -9.49 12.64
N LEU A 87 -13.61 -8.16 12.62
CA LEU A 87 -14.03 -7.28 13.71
C LEU A 87 -15.50 -6.81 13.60
N MET A 88 -16.18 -7.14 12.50
CA MET A 88 -17.54 -6.68 12.22
C MET A 88 -18.60 -7.67 12.72
N SER A 89 -19.76 -7.15 13.10
CA SER A 89 -20.94 -7.95 13.40
C SER A 89 -21.52 -8.62 12.15
N ALA A 90 -22.33 -9.66 12.33
CA ALA A 90 -22.99 -10.34 11.23
C ALA A 90 -23.86 -9.40 10.35
N SER A 91 -24.51 -8.42 10.97
CA SER A 91 -25.31 -7.41 10.27
C SER A 91 -24.45 -6.46 9.45
N GLU A 92 -23.32 -5.99 9.99
CA GLU A 92 -22.36 -5.15 9.26
C GLU A 92 -21.74 -5.93 8.09
N LEU A 93 -21.37 -7.20 8.28
CA LEU A 93 -20.87 -8.06 7.22
C LEU A 93 -21.86 -8.24 6.07
N ALA A 94 -23.14 -8.42 6.38
CA ALA A 94 -24.21 -8.50 5.36
C ALA A 94 -24.30 -7.20 4.54
N LEU A 95 -24.20 -6.03 5.21
CA LEU A 95 -24.17 -4.72 4.54
C LEU A 95 -22.93 -4.56 3.67
N VAL A 96 -21.73 -4.88 4.16
CA VAL A 96 -20.49 -4.82 3.37
C VAL A 96 -20.58 -5.69 2.13
N ASN A 97 -21.05 -6.92 2.26
CA ASN A 97 -21.21 -7.83 1.13
C ASN A 97 -22.23 -7.30 0.11
N GLY A 98 -23.35 -6.76 0.57
CA GLY A 98 -24.37 -6.17 -0.29
C GLY A 98 -23.92 -4.89 -1.00
N MET A 99 -23.29 -3.96 -0.26
CA MET A 99 -22.80 -2.69 -0.81
C MET A 99 -21.65 -2.91 -1.80
N SER A 100 -20.70 -3.78 -1.51
CA SER A 100 -19.60 -4.09 -2.43
C SER A 100 -20.05 -4.79 -3.71
N ARG A 101 -21.26 -5.33 -3.73
CA ARG A 101 -21.90 -5.95 -4.91
C ARG A 101 -22.93 -5.03 -5.59
N GLY A 102 -23.18 -3.83 -5.04
CA GLY A 102 -24.19 -2.91 -5.55
C GLY A 102 -25.62 -3.37 -5.34
N THR A 103 -25.88 -4.33 -4.46
CA THR A 103 -27.24 -4.86 -4.16
C THR A 103 -27.88 -4.19 -2.96
N VAL A 104 -27.12 -3.44 -2.17
CA VAL A 104 -27.55 -2.69 -0.99
C VAL A 104 -27.02 -1.27 -1.07
N THR A 105 -27.86 -0.28 -0.72
CA THR A 105 -27.50 1.15 -0.69
C THR A 105 -27.54 1.71 0.74
N THR A 106 -27.09 2.94 0.90
CA THR A 106 -27.15 3.68 2.18
C THR A 106 -28.58 4.00 2.65
N GLU A 107 -29.58 3.88 1.77
CA GLU A 107 -30.98 4.07 2.11
C GLU A 107 -31.62 2.86 2.80
N THR A 108 -30.91 1.73 2.82
CA THR A 108 -31.42 0.50 3.45
C THR A 108 -31.65 0.72 4.95
N PRO A 109 -32.81 0.32 5.51
CA PRO A 109 -33.13 0.52 6.93
C PRO A 109 -32.07 -0.04 7.89
N ALA A 110 -31.48 -1.19 7.55
CA ALA A 110 -30.41 -1.81 8.33
C ALA A 110 -29.14 -0.94 8.40
N PHE A 111 -28.83 -0.14 7.38
CA PHE A 111 -27.73 0.82 7.42
C PHE A 111 -28.14 2.10 8.15
N ALA A 112 -29.38 2.57 7.95
CA ALA A 112 -29.86 3.82 8.52
C ALA A 112 -29.79 3.84 10.07
N VAL A 113 -30.04 2.71 10.72
CA VAL A 113 -30.03 2.58 12.19
C VAL A 113 -28.64 2.44 12.82
N LEU A 114 -27.60 2.27 12.03
CA LEU A 114 -26.24 2.17 12.54
C LEU A 114 -25.75 3.49 13.15
N ALA A 115 -24.92 3.40 14.19
CA ALA A 115 -24.18 4.55 14.71
C ALA A 115 -23.24 5.14 13.63
N PRO A 116 -22.93 6.46 13.66
CA PRO A 116 -22.09 7.11 12.65
C PRO A 116 -20.75 6.41 12.42
N ALA A 117 -20.07 5.98 13.49
CA ALA A 117 -18.81 5.25 13.39
C ALA A 117 -18.95 3.90 12.67
N SER A 118 -20.04 3.14 12.95
CA SER A 118 -20.32 1.88 12.24
C SER A 118 -20.69 2.11 10.77
N LYS A 119 -21.44 3.16 10.46
CA LYS A 119 -21.72 3.57 9.07
C LYS A 119 -20.44 3.85 8.29
N ALA A 120 -19.56 4.65 8.89
CA ALA A 120 -18.26 4.99 8.29
C ALA A 120 -17.43 3.73 8.02
N ARG A 121 -17.32 2.85 9.00
CA ARG A 121 -16.59 1.58 8.89
C ARG A 121 -17.18 0.66 7.81
N VAL A 122 -18.49 0.50 7.75
CA VAL A 122 -19.17 -0.29 6.71
C VAL A 122 -18.84 0.24 5.32
N LEU A 123 -18.92 1.55 5.10
CA LEU A 123 -18.62 2.17 3.81
C LEU A 123 -17.14 2.01 3.41
N GLU A 124 -16.21 2.23 4.35
CA GLU A 124 -14.78 2.05 4.12
C GLU A 124 -14.45 0.61 3.74
N VAL A 125 -14.93 -0.36 4.51
CA VAL A 125 -14.64 -1.77 4.25
C VAL A 125 -15.32 -2.24 2.97
N SER A 126 -16.53 -1.74 2.65
CA SER A 126 -17.21 -2.02 1.37
C SER A 126 -16.42 -1.50 0.18
N HIS A 127 -15.89 -0.28 0.26
CA HIS A 127 -15.03 0.30 -0.75
C HIS A 127 -13.75 -0.52 -0.95
N ASP A 128 -13.03 -0.85 0.14
CA ASP A 128 -11.79 -1.60 0.09
C ASP A 128 -12.01 -3.01 -0.47
N TYR A 129 -13.09 -3.66 -0.06
CA TYR A 129 -13.45 -5.00 -0.54
C TYR A 129 -13.83 -4.99 -2.02
N LEU A 130 -14.59 -3.99 -2.48
CA LEU A 130 -14.90 -3.82 -3.90
C LEU A 130 -13.64 -3.62 -4.74
N ASN A 131 -12.70 -2.78 -4.28
CA ASN A 131 -11.43 -2.56 -4.98
C ASN A 131 -10.57 -3.84 -5.01
N TYR A 132 -10.58 -4.63 -3.95
CA TYR A 132 -9.94 -5.94 -3.93
C TYR A 132 -10.57 -6.89 -4.95
N LEU A 133 -11.90 -6.99 -4.99
CA LEU A 133 -12.62 -7.81 -5.98
C LEU A 133 -12.30 -7.35 -7.40
N ARG A 134 -12.24 -6.03 -7.65
CA ARG A 134 -11.86 -5.48 -8.95
C ARG A 134 -10.43 -5.86 -9.34
N ALA A 135 -9.47 -5.70 -8.44
CA ALA A 135 -8.07 -6.00 -8.69
C ALA A 135 -7.82 -7.49 -8.95
N THR A 136 -8.66 -8.37 -8.39
CA THR A 136 -8.57 -9.83 -8.56
C THR A 136 -9.45 -10.36 -9.70
N GLY A 137 -10.11 -9.50 -10.47
CA GLY A 137 -11.02 -9.89 -11.56
C GLY A 137 -12.33 -10.57 -11.09
N ARG A 138 -12.69 -10.41 -9.81
CA ARG A 138 -13.87 -11.04 -9.18
C ARG A 138 -15.02 -10.07 -8.94
N SER A 139 -14.94 -8.83 -9.47
CA SER A 139 -16.00 -7.84 -9.26
C SER A 139 -17.31 -8.32 -9.90
N PRO A 140 -18.42 -8.39 -9.14
CA PRO A 140 -19.73 -8.74 -9.65
C PRO A 140 -20.48 -7.54 -10.28
N VAL A 141 -19.91 -6.33 -10.24
CA VAL A 141 -20.51 -5.09 -10.67
C VAL A 141 -19.97 -4.68 -12.04
N GLY A 142 -20.85 -4.23 -12.94
CA GLY A 142 -20.46 -3.80 -14.29
C GLY A 142 -19.55 -2.55 -14.29
N GLU A 143 -19.80 -1.62 -13.35
CA GLU A 143 -18.99 -0.39 -13.21
C GLU A 143 -18.43 -0.23 -11.78
N PRO A 144 -17.45 -1.04 -11.39
CA PRO A 144 -16.96 -1.04 -10.02
C PRO A 144 -16.27 0.27 -9.61
N ALA A 145 -15.73 1.04 -10.57
CA ALA A 145 -15.12 2.33 -10.27
C ALA A 145 -16.16 3.39 -9.88
N ALA A 146 -17.33 3.38 -10.51
CA ALA A 146 -18.44 4.30 -10.19
C ALA A 146 -18.96 3.99 -8.78
N LEU A 147 -19.22 2.72 -8.46
CA LEU A 147 -19.68 2.31 -7.14
C LEU A 147 -18.64 2.61 -6.06
N ALA A 148 -17.35 2.38 -6.30
CA ALA A 148 -16.29 2.71 -5.36
C ALA A 148 -16.27 4.22 -5.03
N ARG A 149 -16.44 5.07 -6.06
CA ARG A 149 -16.52 6.51 -5.87
C ARG A 149 -17.76 6.92 -5.07
N GLU A 150 -18.90 6.32 -5.33
CA GLU A 150 -20.14 6.55 -4.58
C GLU A 150 -19.95 6.23 -3.09
N LEU A 151 -19.44 5.05 -2.76
CA LEU A 151 -19.16 4.65 -1.37
C LEU A 151 -18.23 5.64 -0.66
N MET A 152 -17.20 6.15 -1.33
CA MET A 152 -16.31 7.15 -0.76
C MET A 152 -16.97 8.51 -0.56
N LEU A 153 -17.84 8.95 -1.48
CA LEU A 153 -18.62 10.18 -1.33
C LEU A 153 -19.56 10.08 -0.13
N GLU A 154 -20.29 8.98 0.00
CA GLU A 154 -21.16 8.72 1.16
C GLU A 154 -20.36 8.71 2.48
N ARG A 155 -19.18 8.07 2.47
CA ARG A 155 -18.28 8.08 3.63
C ARG A 155 -17.84 9.50 4.01
N SER A 156 -17.48 10.33 3.02
CA SER A 156 -17.03 11.71 3.28
C SER A 156 -18.13 12.61 3.89
N ARG A 157 -19.38 12.33 3.56
CA ARG A 157 -20.55 13.07 4.08
C ARG A 157 -20.80 12.80 5.57
N LEU A 158 -20.38 11.65 6.07
CA LEU A 158 -20.64 11.28 7.46
C LEU A 158 -19.83 12.07 8.48
N GLY A 159 -18.70 12.70 8.10
CA GLY A 159 -17.85 13.48 9.01
C GLY A 159 -17.34 12.70 10.24
N ALA A 160 -17.44 11.36 10.23
CA ALA A 160 -17.04 10.53 11.35
C ALA A 160 -15.52 10.46 11.46
N GLU A 161 -14.98 10.59 12.68
CA GLU A 161 -13.58 10.36 12.97
C GLU A 161 -13.20 8.91 12.68
N MET A 162 -12.00 8.71 12.16
CA MET A 162 -11.46 7.37 11.95
C MET A 162 -11.33 6.65 13.29
N ASP A 163 -11.85 5.42 13.37
CA ASP A 163 -11.82 4.60 14.56
C ASP A 163 -10.38 4.42 15.10
N ALA A 164 -10.18 4.63 16.39
CA ALA A 164 -8.89 4.49 17.07
C ALA A 164 -8.26 3.09 16.92
N ALA A 165 -9.06 2.08 16.55
CA ALA A 165 -8.56 0.74 16.18
C ALA A 165 -7.70 0.76 14.89
N GLN A 166 -7.93 1.71 14.00
CA GLN A 166 -7.15 1.85 12.77
C GLN A 166 -5.73 2.36 13.04
N THR A 167 -5.58 3.19 14.05
CA THR A 167 -4.29 3.75 14.49
C THR A 167 -3.39 2.69 15.15
N ARG A 168 -3.96 1.65 15.78
CA ARG A 168 -3.19 0.57 16.43
C ARG A 168 -2.62 -0.46 15.46
N LEU A 169 -3.08 -0.52 14.22
CA LEU A 169 -2.50 -1.39 13.19
C LEU A 169 -1.29 -0.76 12.52
N GLU A 170 -1.07 0.53 12.73
CA GLU A 170 0.05 1.30 12.18
C GLU A 170 1.20 1.49 13.19
N SER A 171 1.00 1.08 14.44
CA SER A 171 2.00 1.14 15.52
C SER A 171 2.63 -0.23 15.79
#